data_1320ab471235526474271b811b33f19e
#
_entry.id   1320ab471235526474271b811b33f19e
#
_cell.length_a   1.000
_cell.length_b   1.000
_cell.length_c   1.000
_cell.angle_alpha   90.00
_cell.angle_beta   90.00
_cell.angle_gamma   90.00
#
_symmetry.space_group_name_H-M   'P 1'
#
loop_
_entity.id
_entity.type
_entity.pdbx_description
1 polymer ?
#
loop_
_entity_poly.entity_id
_entity_poly.type
_entity_poly.pdbx_seq_one_letter_code
_entity_poly.pdbx_strand_id
1 'polypeptide(L)'
;MRRKDSLADFGFRALNVFHRTVTTLSGGRLGRQAFGMAVVDLHAVGRRSGLTHATLLTAPLVENGSLVLVASKGGDDRAPDWYLNVVAHPDVEITVDGERRPFRARTATPEEKAELWPRVTARYRGYARYQTRSRREIPLVICDPR
;
A
#
# COMPACT_ATOMS: atom_id res chain seq x y z
N MET A 1 9.52 22.98 1.15
CA MET A 1 9.41 21.57 1.55
C MET A 1 8.06 21.22 2.13
N ARG A 2 7.60 21.93 3.17
CA ARG A 2 6.29 21.63 3.81
C ARG A 2 5.09 21.71 2.86
N ARG A 3 5.07 22.67 1.92
CA ARG A 3 3.96 22.80 0.95
C ARG A 3 3.86 21.64 -0.01
N LYS A 4 4.99 21.11 -0.46
CA LYS A 4 5.03 19.97 -1.39
C LYS A 4 4.52 18.70 -0.73
N ASP A 5 4.95 18.49 0.51
CA ASP A 5 4.52 17.33 1.29
C ASP A 5 3.02 17.37 1.58
N SER A 6 2.49 18.56 1.91
CA SER A 6 1.06 18.75 2.17
C SER A 6 0.20 18.45 0.95
N LEU A 7 0.65 18.84 -0.26
CA LEU A 7 -0.07 18.55 -1.49
C LEU A 7 -0.07 17.07 -1.82
N ALA A 8 1.04 16.38 -1.59
CA ALA A 8 1.14 14.94 -1.78
C ALA A 8 0.20 14.20 -0.81
N ASP A 9 0.17 14.60 0.46
CA ASP A 9 -0.74 14.05 1.46
C ASP A 9 -2.20 14.25 1.08
N PHE A 10 -2.55 15.44 0.63
CA PHE A 10 -3.92 15.76 0.22
C PHE A 10 -4.35 14.91 -0.97
N GLY A 11 -3.52 14.78 -2.00
CA GLY A 11 -3.81 13.97 -3.17
C GLY A 11 -3.97 12.49 -2.82
N PHE A 12 -3.13 11.99 -1.94
CA PHE A 12 -3.19 10.60 -1.47
C PHE A 12 -4.48 10.34 -0.67
N ARG A 13 -4.87 11.24 0.22
CA ARG A 13 -6.12 11.14 0.98
C ARG A 13 -7.34 11.21 0.06
N ALA A 14 -7.34 12.09 -0.92
CA ALA A 14 -8.42 12.22 -1.88
C ALA A 14 -8.60 10.92 -2.69
N LEU A 15 -7.50 10.29 -3.10
CA LEU A 15 -7.54 9.02 -3.82
C LEU A 15 -8.14 7.91 -2.95
N ASN A 16 -7.75 7.81 -1.68
CA ASN A 16 -8.32 6.83 -0.75
C ASN A 16 -9.81 7.03 -0.54
N VAL A 17 -10.25 8.27 -0.35
CA VAL A 17 -11.68 8.61 -0.19
C VAL A 17 -12.47 8.23 -1.44
N PHE A 18 -11.93 8.55 -2.62
CA PHE A 18 -12.56 8.20 -3.89
C PHE A 18 -12.73 6.70 -4.03
N HIS A 19 -11.69 5.91 -3.76
CA HIS A 19 -11.75 4.45 -3.84
C HIS A 19 -12.78 3.87 -2.87
N ARG A 20 -12.85 4.37 -1.64
CA ARG A 20 -13.84 3.93 -0.66
C ARG A 20 -15.26 4.22 -1.13
N THR A 21 -15.51 5.40 -1.67
CA THR A 21 -16.83 5.81 -2.18
C THR A 21 -17.26 4.91 -3.33
N VAL A 22 -16.38 4.68 -4.30
CA VAL A 22 -16.65 3.81 -5.45
C VAL A 22 -16.93 2.38 -4.98
N THR A 23 -16.12 1.85 -4.08
CA THR A 23 -16.27 0.50 -3.54
C THR A 23 -17.62 0.35 -2.82
N THR A 24 -18.00 1.34 -2.01
CA THR A 24 -19.26 1.33 -1.27
C THR A 24 -20.46 1.38 -2.23
N LEU A 25 -20.44 2.28 -3.21
CA LEU A 25 -21.55 2.46 -4.17
C LEU A 25 -21.72 1.26 -5.09
N SER A 26 -20.63 0.60 -5.47
CA SER A 26 -20.66 -0.53 -6.40
C SER A 26 -20.81 -1.89 -5.73
N GLY A 27 -20.94 -1.95 -4.41
CA GLY A 27 -20.94 -3.20 -3.66
C GLY A 27 -19.59 -3.90 -3.71
N GLY A 28 -18.50 -3.16 -3.86
CA GLY A 28 -17.14 -3.65 -3.90
C GLY A 28 -16.65 -4.14 -5.27
N ARG A 29 -17.49 -4.07 -6.31
CA ARG A 29 -17.09 -4.60 -7.64
C ARG A 29 -16.17 -3.67 -8.40
N LEU A 30 -16.53 -2.37 -8.51
CA LEU A 30 -15.76 -1.40 -9.30
C LEU A 30 -14.47 -0.96 -8.60
N GLY A 31 -14.41 -1.00 -7.27
CA GLY A 31 -13.24 -0.61 -6.50
C GLY A 31 -12.20 -1.70 -6.28
N ARG A 32 -12.42 -2.92 -6.80
CA ARG A 32 -11.51 -4.07 -6.58
C ARG A 32 -10.22 -3.98 -7.38
N GLN A 33 -10.21 -3.21 -8.46
CA GLN A 33 -9.03 -2.99 -9.28
C GLN A 33 -8.87 -1.52 -9.59
N ALA A 34 -7.63 -1.05 -9.57
CA ALA A 34 -7.25 0.28 -9.99
C ALA A 34 -5.94 0.19 -10.77
N PHE A 35 -5.89 0.82 -11.95
CA PHE A 35 -4.72 0.79 -12.84
C PHE A 35 -4.26 -0.64 -13.17
N GLY A 36 -5.20 -1.58 -13.27
CA GLY A 36 -4.87 -2.99 -13.53
C GLY A 36 -4.33 -3.75 -12.31
N MET A 37 -4.37 -3.16 -11.12
CA MET A 37 -3.91 -3.78 -9.88
C MET A 37 -5.07 -4.06 -8.94
N ALA A 38 -4.93 -5.08 -8.09
CA ALA A 38 -5.89 -5.33 -7.02
C ALA A 38 -5.91 -4.15 -6.03
N VAL A 39 -7.11 -3.79 -5.57
CA VAL A 39 -7.28 -2.83 -4.48
C VAL A 39 -7.57 -3.62 -3.21
N VAL A 40 -6.82 -3.33 -2.17
CA VAL A 40 -6.95 -4.02 -0.89
C VAL A 40 -7.16 -3.00 0.23
N ASP A 41 -7.77 -3.45 1.32
CA ASP A 41 -7.94 -2.63 2.51
C ASP A 41 -7.06 -3.20 3.62
N LEU A 42 -6.01 -2.45 3.95
CA LEU A 42 -5.06 -2.86 4.99
C LEU A 42 -5.54 -2.38 6.35
N HIS A 43 -5.72 -3.31 7.27
CA HIS A 43 -6.09 -3.03 8.66
C HIS A 43 -4.86 -3.23 9.54
N ALA A 44 -4.25 -2.15 9.98
CA ALA A 44 -3.03 -2.16 10.77
C ALA A 44 -3.23 -1.45 12.10
N VAL A 45 -2.54 -1.93 13.13
CA VAL A 45 -2.58 -1.30 14.46
C VAL A 45 -1.69 -0.07 14.45
N GLY A 46 -2.25 1.07 14.87
CA GLY A 46 -1.49 2.31 14.97
C GLY A 46 -0.39 2.20 16.03
N ARG A 47 0.85 2.51 15.65
CA ARG A 47 2.01 2.40 16.55
C ARG A 47 1.94 3.35 17.74
N ARG A 48 1.16 4.42 17.63
CA ARG A 48 0.99 5.42 18.69
C ARG A 48 -0.31 5.26 19.47
N SER A 49 -1.41 5.01 18.73
CA SER A 49 -2.75 4.97 19.33
C SER A 49 -3.15 3.59 19.82
N GLY A 50 -2.57 2.51 19.26
CA GLY A 50 -3.03 1.15 19.51
C GLY A 50 -4.36 0.81 18.83
N LEU A 51 -4.94 1.75 18.09
CA LEU A 51 -6.21 1.56 17.38
C LEU A 51 -5.95 1.02 15.98
N THR A 52 -6.88 0.21 15.48
CA THR A 52 -6.79 -0.29 14.11
C THR A 52 -7.18 0.80 13.11
N HIS A 53 -6.33 1.01 12.11
CA HIS A 53 -6.57 1.94 11.01
C HIS A 53 -6.68 1.18 9.70
N ALA A 54 -7.69 1.52 8.89
CA ALA A 54 -7.88 0.93 7.57
C ALA A 54 -7.35 1.89 6.50
N THR A 55 -6.56 1.36 5.56
CA THR A 55 -5.98 2.12 4.45
C THR A 55 -6.20 1.38 3.15
N LEU A 56 -6.80 2.05 2.15
CA LEU A 56 -6.93 1.49 0.81
C LEU A 56 -5.61 1.63 0.06
N LEU A 57 -5.14 0.50 -0.49
CA LEU A 57 -3.88 0.42 -1.21
C LEU A 57 -4.06 -0.42 -2.47
N THR A 58 -3.20 -0.19 -3.45
CA THR A 58 -3.06 -1.11 -4.58
C THR A 58 -1.99 -2.14 -4.28
N ALA A 59 -2.24 -3.39 -4.69
CA ALA A 59 -1.29 -4.48 -4.58
C ALA A 59 -0.85 -4.87 -6.00
N PRO A 60 0.33 -4.43 -6.45
CA PRO A 60 0.79 -4.73 -7.81
C PRO A 60 1.04 -6.20 -8.07
N LEU A 61 1.38 -6.97 -7.05
CA LEU A 61 1.58 -8.41 -7.18
C LEU A 61 0.75 -9.14 -6.14
N VAL A 62 0.03 -10.17 -6.59
CA VAL A 62 -0.72 -11.11 -5.75
C VAL A 62 -0.39 -12.49 -6.27
N GLU A 63 0.37 -13.27 -5.52
CA GLU A 63 0.85 -14.58 -5.95
C GLU A 63 0.83 -15.57 -4.80
N ASN A 64 0.22 -16.74 -5.04
CA ASN A 64 0.17 -17.82 -4.05
C ASN A 64 -0.39 -17.39 -2.69
N GLY A 65 -1.36 -16.47 -2.71
CA GLY A 65 -1.97 -15.93 -1.50
C GLY A 65 -1.18 -14.80 -0.84
N SER A 66 0.05 -14.52 -1.27
CA SER A 66 0.86 -13.42 -0.76
C SER A 66 0.64 -12.15 -1.58
N LEU A 67 0.80 -10.99 -0.93
CA LEU A 67 0.63 -9.68 -1.55
C LEU A 67 1.92 -8.89 -1.46
N VAL A 68 2.18 -8.05 -2.47
CA VAL A 68 3.25 -7.05 -2.40
C VAL A 68 2.61 -5.66 -2.42
N LEU A 69 2.92 -4.87 -1.41
CA LEU A 69 2.50 -3.47 -1.29
C LEU A 69 3.71 -2.55 -1.48
N VAL A 70 3.47 -1.33 -1.94
CA VAL A 70 4.53 -0.36 -2.22
C VAL A 70 4.34 0.84 -1.29
N ALA A 71 5.32 1.08 -0.41
CA ALA A 71 5.25 2.17 0.56
C ALA A 71 5.76 3.49 -0.05
N SER A 72 5.16 3.88 -1.19
CA SER A 72 5.61 5.01 -2.00
C SER A 72 5.14 6.38 -1.51
N LYS A 73 3.94 6.45 -0.96
CA LYS A 73 3.28 7.72 -0.60
C LYS A 73 3.38 8.76 -1.73
N GLY A 74 3.17 8.32 -2.99
CA GLY A 74 3.25 9.19 -4.16
C GLY A 74 4.62 9.78 -4.45
N GLY A 75 5.69 9.20 -3.90
CA GLY A 75 7.05 9.72 -4.03
C GLY A 75 7.44 10.74 -2.97
N ASP A 76 6.65 10.88 -1.90
CA ASP A 76 7.00 11.72 -0.75
C ASP A 76 8.29 11.20 -0.09
N ASP A 77 9.10 12.11 0.45
CA ASP A 77 10.32 11.75 1.19
C ASP A 77 10.00 11.12 2.54
N ARG A 78 8.78 11.29 3.05
CA ARG A 78 8.30 10.66 4.28
C ARG A 78 7.69 9.31 3.98
N ALA A 79 7.94 8.33 4.85
CA ALA A 79 7.26 7.05 4.78
C ALA A 79 5.77 7.21 5.08
N PRO A 80 4.87 6.44 4.44
CA PRO A 80 3.46 6.48 4.81
C PRO A 80 3.25 5.93 6.23
N ASP A 81 2.27 6.47 6.94
CA ASP A 81 1.97 6.04 8.31
C ASP A 81 1.67 4.55 8.40
N TRP A 82 0.94 4.00 7.42
CA TRP A 82 0.63 2.57 7.44
C TRP A 82 1.90 1.71 7.41
N TYR A 83 2.94 2.15 6.70
CA TYR A 83 4.22 1.43 6.65
C TYR A 83 4.90 1.40 8.03
N LEU A 84 4.96 2.56 8.68
CA LEU A 84 5.53 2.64 10.02
C LEU A 84 4.74 1.80 11.04
N ASN A 85 3.43 1.74 10.86
CA ASN A 85 2.56 0.92 11.71
C ASN A 85 2.83 -0.58 11.52
N VAL A 86 2.98 -1.06 10.27
CA VAL A 86 3.25 -2.50 10.05
C VAL A 86 4.67 -2.90 10.47
N VAL A 87 5.63 -1.97 10.40
CA VAL A 87 6.97 -2.24 10.95
C VAL A 87 6.91 -2.46 12.46
N ALA A 88 6.11 -1.64 13.15
CA ALA A 88 5.94 -1.77 14.60
C ALA A 88 5.06 -2.97 14.97
N HIS A 89 4.01 -3.25 14.20
CA HIS A 89 3.04 -4.31 14.43
C HIS A 89 2.81 -5.10 13.15
N PRO A 90 3.63 -6.12 12.88
CA PRO A 90 3.62 -6.85 11.59
C PRO A 90 2.41 -7.74 11.36
N ASP A 91 1.69 -8.12 12.42
CA ASP A 91 0.46 -8.89 12.26
C ASP A 91 -0.68 -7.94 11.90
N VAL A 92 -1.24 -8.14 10.71
CA VAL A 92 -2.27 -7.27 10.13
C VAL A 92 -3.42 -8.12 9.61
N GLU A 93 -4.50 -7.45 9.23
CA GLU A 93 -5.55 -8.06 8.43
C GLU A 93 -5.67 -7.29 7.13
N ILE A 94 -5.99 -7.99 6.05
CA ILE A 94 -6.16 -7.37 4.73
C ILE A 94 -7.44 -7.91 4.12
N THR A 95 -8.30 -6.99 3.66
CA THR A 95 -9.48 -7.35 2.89
C THR A 95 -9.11 -7.42 1.42
N VAL A 96 -9.24 -8.61 0.84
CA VAL A 96 -8.96 -8.90 -0.56
C VAL A 96 -10.21 -9.57 -1.14
N ASP A 97 -10.75 -9.02 -2.23
CA ASP A 97 -11.96 -9.54 -2.87
C ASP A 97 -13.13 -9.73 -1.89
N GLY A 98 -13.29 -8.77 -0.97
CA GLY A 98 -14.36 -8.79 0.03
C GLY A 98 -14.12 -9.68 1.23
N GLU A 99 -13.01 -10.41 1.30
CA GLU A 99 -12.65 -11.27 2.42
C GLU A 99 -11.54 -10.67 3.27
N ARG A 100 -11.80 -10.48 4.55
CA ARG A 100 -10.82 -10.01 5.52
C ARG A 100 -10.08 -11.21 6.11
N ARG A 101 -8.77 -11.27 5.88
CA ARG A 101 -7.93 -12.39 6.30
C ARG A 101 -6.69 -11.91 7.04
N PRO A 102 -6.12 -12.75 7.93
CA PRO A 102 -4.91 -12.41 8.63
C PRO A 102 -3.67 -12.58 7.74
N PHE A 103 -2.74 -11.64 7.86
CA PHE A 103 -1.45 -11.63 7.16
C PHE A 103 -0.34 -11.19 8.12
N ARG A 104 0.88 -11.53 7.77
CA ARG A 104 2.07 -10.98 8.40
C ARG A 104 2.83 -10.16 7.37
N ALA A 105 3.04 -8.87 7.69
CA ALA A 105 3.70 -7.93 6.80
C ALA A 105 5.18 -7.81 7.19
N ARG A 106 6.05 -7.76 6.19
CA ARG A 106 7.49 -7.53 6.39
C ARG A 106 8.06 -6.72 5.24
N THR A 107 9.09 -5.96 5.51
CA THR A 107 9.83 -5.25 4.46
C THR A 107 10.62 -6.26 3.64
N ALA A 108 10.56 -6.16 2.32
CA ALA A 108 11.36 -6.99 1.42
C ALA A 108 12.86 -6.75 1.67
N THR A 109 13.66 -7.81 1.65
CA THR A 109 15.11 -7.69 1.68
C THR A 109 15.60 -7.01 0.40
N PRO A 110 16.85 -6.47 0.36
CA PRO A 110 17.40 -5.90 -0.86
C PRO A 110 17.39 -6.89 -2.03
N GLU A 111 17.65 -8.15 -1.79
CA GLU A 111 17.63 -9.20 -2.81
C GLU A 111 16.21 -9.45 -3.33
N GLU A 112 15.23 -9.51 -2.44
CA GLU A 112 13.82 -9.65 -2.80
C GLU A 112 13.35 -8.44 -3.61
N LYS A 113 13.71 -7.24 -3.17
CA LYS A 113 13.35 -6.02 -3.89
C LYS A 113 13.97 -5.98 -5.28
N ALA A 114 15.22 -6.38 -5.44
CA ALA A 114 15.89 -6.42 -6.74
C ALA A 114 15.14 -7.31 -7.74
N GLU A 115 14.57 -8.41 -7.26
CA GLU A 115 13.75 -9.31 -8.08
C GLU A 115 12.35 -8.75 -8.35
N LEU A 116 11.70 -8.20 -7.31
CA LEU A 116 10.30 -7.78 -7.39
C LEU A 116 10.11 -6.42 -8.03
N TRP A 117 11.07 -5.49 -7.88
CA TRP A 117 10.90 -4.11 -8.33
C TRP A 117 10.62 -3.99 -9.84
N PRO A 118 11.32 -4.70 -10.75
CA PRO A 118 10.98 -4.65 -12.17
C PRO A 118 9.56 -5.14 -12.45
N ARG A 119 9.09 -6.15 -11.74
CA ARG A 119 7.74 -6.69 -11.88
C ARG A 119 6.68 -5.70 -11.36
N VAL A 120 6.97 -5.04 -10.25
CA VAL A 120 6.10 -4.01 -9.65
C VAL A 120 5.96 -2.82 -10.60
N THR A 121 7.08 -2.30 -11.11
CA THR A 121 7.06 -1.15 -12.03
C THR A 121 6.47 -1.48 -13.40
N ALA A 122 6.54 -2.74 -13.83
CA ALA A 122 5.87 -3.19 -15.03
C ALA A 122 4.34 -3.17 -14.88
N ARG A 123 3.84 -3.44 -13.68
CA ARG A 123 2.39 -3.37 -13.39
C ARG A 123 1.89 -1.94 -13.34
N TYR A 124 2.67 -1.04 -12.78
CA TYR A 124 2.32 0.39 -12.70
C TYR A 124 3.60 1.23 -12.76
N ARG A 125 3.80 1.92 -13.87
CA ARG A 125 5.01 2.73 -14.10
C ARG A 125 5.13 3.92 -13.15
N GLY A 126 4.02 4.36 -12.57
CA GLY A 126 4.01 5.45 -11.60
C GLY A 126 4.95 5.22 -10.41
N TYR A 127 5.13 3.96 -10.00
CA TYR A 127 6.06 3.65 -8.90
C TYR A 127 7.50 4.03 -9.22
N ALA A 128 7.94 3.81 -10.46
CA ALA A 128 9.29 4.21 -10.90
C ALA A 128 9.43 5.73 -10.84
N ARG A 129 8.40 6.47 -11.25
CA ARG A 129 8.38 7.95 -11.15
C ARG A 129 8.41 8.41 -9.71
N TYR A 130 7.68 7.73 -8.82
CA TYR A 130 7.71 8.04 -7.39
C TYR A 130 9.10 7.83 -6.80
N GLN A 131 9.80 6.78 -7.21
CA GLN A 131 11.18 6.54 -6.76
C GLN A 131 12.13 7.65 -7.23
N THR A 132 12.02 8.11 -8.46
CA THR A 132 12.87 9.23 -8.95
C THR A 132 12.59 10.53 -8.22
N ARG A 133 11.38 10.71 -7.72
CA ARG A 133 10.96 11.91 -6.98
C ARG A 133 11.40 11.87 -5.50
N SER A 134 11.48 10.68 -4.92
CA SER A 134 11.80 10.47 -3.52
C SER A 134 13.30 10.40 -3.30
N ARG A 135 13.78 10.99 -2.18
CA ARG A 135 15.18 10.86 -1.74
C ARG A 135 15.45 9.55 -1.02
N ARG A 136 14.41 8.95 -0.45
CA ARG A 136 14.51 7.66 0.22
C ARG A 136 14.30 6.53 -0.78
N GLU A 137 14.84 5.36 -0.48
CA GLU A 137 14.49 4.16 -1.20
C GLU A 137 13.09 3.69 -0.77
N ILE A 138 12.20 3.49 -1.75
CA ILE A 138 10.82 3.10 -1.48
C ILE A 138 10.78 1.62 -1.09
N PRO A 139 10.31 1.26 0.13
CA PRO A 139 10.23 -0.13 0.53
C PRO A 139 9.10 -0.86 -0.19
N LEU A 140 9.33 -2.14 -0.50
CA LEU A 140 8.28 -3.09 -0.80
C LEU A 140 7.93 -3.84 0.48
N VAL A 141 6.64 -4.09 0.67
CA VAL A 141 6.13 -4.83 1.83
C VAL A 141 5.50 -6.12 1.34
N ILE A 142 6.04 -7.24 1.80
CA ILE A 142 5.52 -8.57 1.48
C ILE A 142 4.58 -8.97 2.61
N CYS A 143 3.36 -9.31 2.24
CA CYS A 143 2.33 -9.77 3.19
C CYS A 143 2.04 -11.23 2.91
N ASP A 144 2.41 -12.09 3.84
CA ASP A 144 2.19 -13.54 3.75
C ASP A 144 1.00 -13.93 4.61
N PRO A 145 0.12 -14.87 4.17
CA PRO A 145 -0.99 -15.36 4.98
C PRO A 145 -0.51 -15.96 6.29
N ARG A 146 -1.29 -15.72 7.36
CA ARG A 146 -1.08 -16.36 8.68
C ARG A 146 -2.00 -17.56 8.87
#